data_058decf2b5f6d3897b423a877ce3215b
#
_entry.id   058decf2b5f6d3897b423a877ce3215b
#
_cell.length_a   1.000
_cell.length_b   1.000
_cell.length_c   1.000
_cell.angle_alpha   90.00
_cell.angle_beta   90.00
_cell.angle_gamma   90.00
#
_symmetry.space_group_name_H-M   'P 1'
#
loop_
_entity.id
_entity.type
_entity.pdbx_description
1 polymer ?
#
loop_
_entity_poly.entity_id
_entity_poly.type
_entity_poly.pdbx_seq_one_letter_code
_entity_poly.pdbx_strand_id
1 'polypeptide(L)'
;MEPGGHLLEVENLKVHFPVRPGAFRRGDSFVKAVDGVSFQLDAGETLGLVGESGCGKTTLGRAIVRLIEPTSGSIRFNGENLTQLRGEALRSRRRNFQIVFQDPNSSLNPRLTVEEIVGEALDIHDLTDTATARHKRIVELLQAVGLDVSCAQRYPHEFSGGQRQRIGIARALAVEPKLIVCDEPVSALDVSVQAQIINLLQDLQQARGLAYLFIAHDLAVVEHISRRVLVMYLGKVVELAAAKPLIAAPKHPYTQALISAVPTIEPDSHRQRIVLTGDVPSPIDPPRGCPFHPRCPAVQLPRCQNEVPPLREVSPSHWAACHFAK
;
A
#
# COMPACT_ATOMS: atom_id res chain seq x y z
N MET A 1 -27.17 -2.17 -3.82
CA MET A 1 -25.89 -2.88 -3.70
C MET A 1 -26.22 -4.35 -3.57
N GLU A 2 -25.81 -5.17 -4.50
CA GLU A 2 -25.92 -6.62 -4.33
C GLU A 2 -25.06 -7.06 -3.15
N PRO A 3 -25.58 -7.89 -2.24
CA PRO A 3 -24.81 -8.38 -1.10
C PRO A 3 -23.83 -9.45 -1.61
N GLY A 4 -22.53 -9.12 -1.71
CA GLY A 4 -21.50 -10.10 -1.98
C GLY A 4 -20.28 -9.65 -2.81
N GLY A 5 -20.18 -8.41 -3.27
CA GLY A 5 -19.03 -7.95 -4.06
C GLY A 5 -17.95 -7.25 -3.21
N HIS A 6 -16.67 -7.52 -3.52
CA HIS A 6 -15.56 -6.79 -2.92
C HIS A 6 -15.51 -5.33 -3.39
N LEU A 7 -15.03 -4.42 -2.53
CA LEU A 7 -14.82 -3.01 -2.90
C LEU A 7 -13.78 -2.86 -4.01
N LEU A 8 -12.66 -3.59 -3.87
CA LEU A 8 -11.57 -3.62 -4.82
C LEU A 8 -11.21 -5.07 -5.15
N GLU A 9 -11.09 -5.35 -6.45
CA GLU A 9 -10.59 -6.62 -6.97
C GLU A 9 -9.41 -6.34 -7.90
N VAL A 10 -8.30 -6.98 -7.65
CA VAL A 10 -7.08 -6.91 -8.47
C VAL A 10 -6.81 -8.31 -9.00
N GLU A 11 -6.71 -8.45 -10.33
CA GLU A 11 -6.53 -9.75 -10.98
C GLU A 11 -5.33 -9.73 -11.91
N ASN A 12 -4.37 -10.60 -11.65
CA ASN A 12 -3.16 -10.82 -12.45
C ASN A 12 -2.48 -9.52 -12.90
N LEU A 13 -2.43 -8.53 -12.00
CA LEU A 13 -1.91 -7.19 -12.30
C LEU A 13 -0.41 -7.24 -12.55
N LYS A 14 0.02 -6.63 -13.66
CA LYS A 14 1.42 -6.47 -14.02
C LYS A 14 1.75 -5.01 -14.28
N VAL A 15 2.89 -4.58 -13.75
CA VAL A 15 3.50 -3.27 -14.05
C VAL A 15 4.96 -3.50 -14.36
N HIS A 16 5.30 -3.40 -15.64
CA HIS A 16 6.63 -3.62 -16.16
C HIS A 16 7.15 -2.32 -16.78
N PHE A 17 8.29 -1.84 -16.31
CA PHE A 17 8.92 -0.63 -16.85
C PHE A 17 10.00 -1.00 -17.85
N PRO A 18 10.00 -0.43 -19.06
CA PRO A 18 11.04 -0.68 -20.04
C PRO A 18 12.39 -0.12 -19.54
N VAL A 19 13.44 -0.92 -19.63
CA VAL A 19 14.81 -0.48 -19.36
C VAL A 19 15.42 -0.03 -20.68
N ARG A 20 15.90 1.21 -20.77
CA ARG A 20 16.60 1.67 -21.96
C ARG A 20 17.84 0.78 -22.17
N PRO A 21 17.98 0.15 -23.35
CA PRO A 21 19.16 -0.65 -23.61
C PRO A 21 20.38 0.27 -23.57
N GLY A 22 21.38 -0.06 -22.75
CA GLY A 22 22.70 0.54 -22.87
C GLY A 22 23.34 0.12 -24.21
N ALA A 23 24.35 0.86 -24.70
CA ALA A 23 24.98 0.69 -26.02
C ALA A 23 25.42 -0.75 -26.37
N PHE A 24 25.46 -1.66 -25.39
CA PHE A 24 25.93 -3.04 -25.54
C PHE A 24 24.86 -4.13 -25.25
N ARG A 25 23.62 -3.78 -24.88
CA ARG A 25 22.56 -4.78 -24.66
C ARG A 25 21.57 -4.76 -25.83
N ARG A 26 21.52 -5.87 -26.57
CA ARG A 26 20.48 -6.16 -27.56
C ARG A 26 19.34 -6.90 -26.88
N GLY A 27 18.14 -6.32 -26.86
CA GLY A 27 16.90 -6.93 -26.39
C GLY A 27 16.11 -6.02 -25.42
N ASP A 28 14.80 -6.12 -25.48
CA ASP A 28 13.88 -5.43 -24.59
C ASP A 28 13.98 -6.04 -23.17
N SER A 29 14.52 -5.28 -22.22
CA SER A 29 14.55 -5.65 -20.82
C SER A 29 13.52 -4.82 -20.04
N PHE A 30 12.86 -5.45 -19.08
CA PHE A 30 11.83 -4.79 -18.27
C PHE A 30 12.10 -4.99 -16.79
N VAL A 31 11.94 -3.93 -16.00
CA VAL A 31 11.83 -4.05 -14.55
C VAL A 31 10.41 -4.53 -14.23
N LYS A 32 10.28 -5.76 -13.74
CA LYS A 32 9.00 -6.38 -13.36
C LYS A 32 8.63 -5.97 -11.95
N ALA A 33 8.21 -4.70 -11.79
CA ALA A 33 7.92 -4.14 -10.47
C ALA A 33 6.70 -4.77 -9.80
N VAL A 34 5.68 -5.14 -10.58
CA VAL A 34 4.53 -5.96 -10.17
C VAL A 34 4.35 -7.03 -11.25
N ASP A 35 4.27 -8.30 -10.86
CA ASP A 35 4.26 -9.41 -11.81
C ASP A 35 3.25 -10.50 -11.44
N GLY A 36 1.97 -10.23 -11.79
CA GLY A 36 0.87 -11.18 -11.61
C GLY A 36 0.28 -11.16 -10.20
N VAL A 37 0.10 -9.96 -9.63
CA VAL A 37 -0.52 -9.79 -8.31
C VAL A 37 -2.04 -9.87 -8.42
N SER A 38 -2.65 -10.70 -7.53
CA SER A 38 -4.10 -10.82 -7.39
C SER A 38 -4.49 -10.79 -5.91
N PHE A 39 -5.51 -10.00 -5.58
CA PHE A 39 -6.12 -9.95 -4.25
C PHE A 39 -7.45 -9.19 -4.30
N GLN A 40 -8.19 -9.25 -3.20
CA GLN A 40 -9.46 -8.55 -3.00
C GLN A 40 -9.40 -7.76 -1.70
N LEU A 41 -10.15 -6.65 -1.64
CA LEU A 41 -10.28 -5.79 -0.46
C LEU A 41 -11.76 -5.46 -0.25
N ASP A 42 -12.23 -5.68 0.95
CA ASP A 42 -13.63 -5.42 1.33
C ASP A 42 -13.84 -3.95 1.73
N ALA A 43 -15.09 -3.50 1.70
CA ALA A 43 -15.46 -2.19 2.24
C ALA A 43 -15.19 -2.15 3.76
N GLY A 44 -14.63 -1.03 4.23
CA GLY A 44 -14.29 -0.86 5.64
C GLY A 44 -13.12 -1.74 6.14
N GLU A 45 -12.43 -2.46 5.25
CA GLU A 45 -11.28 -3.28 5.60
C GLU A 45 -9.95 -2.51 5.48
N THR A 46 -8.99 -2.83 6.34
CA THR A 46 -7.57 -2.51 6.12
C THR A 46 -6.81 -3.75 5.70
N LEU A 47 -6.26 -3.73 4.48
CA LEU A 47 -5.31 -4.72 3.97
C LEU A 47 -3.89 -4.14 4.10
N GLY A 48 -3.06 -4.74 4.94
CA GLY A 48 -1.64 -4.41 5.06
C GLY A 48 -0.85 -4.98 3.88
N LEU A 49 0.08 -4.20 3.35
CA LEU A 49 0.98 -4.62 2.28
C LEU A 49 2.42 -4.44 2.73
N VAL A 50 3.14 -5.55 2.90
CA VAL A 50 4.50 -5.57 3.45
C VAL A 50 5.50 -6.26 2.53
N GLY A 51 6.78 -5.98 2.73
CA GLY A 51 7.91 -6.58 2.01
C GLY A 51 9.12 -5.66 2.01
N GLU A 52 10.29 -6.18 1.62
CA GLU A 52 11.53 -5.39 1.53
C GLU A 52 11.40 -4.17 0.60
N SER A 53 12.27 -3.17 0.79
CA SER A 53 12.33 -2.01 -0.11
C SER A 53 12.58 -2.48 -1.56
N GLY A 54 11.91 -1.85 -2.52
CA GLY A 54 12.02 -2.20 -3.94
C GLY A 54 11.23 -3.43 -4.39
N CYS A 55 10.47 -4.12 -3.51
CA CYS A 55 9.68 -5.30 -3.92
C CYS A 55 8.41 -4.97 -4.72
N GLY A 56 8.08 -3.68 -4.95
CA GLY A 56 6.97 -3.26 -5.81
C GLY A 56 5.74 -2.71 -5.10
N LYS A 57 5.73 -2.56 -3.78
CA LYS A 57 4.57 -2.09 -2.97
C LYS A 57 4.01 -0.73 -3.42
N THR A 58 4.86 0.29 -3.45
CA THR A 58 4.51 1.65 -3.92
C THR A 58 4.00 1.64 -5.37
N THR A 59 4.63 0.83 -6.23
CA THR A 59 4.20 0.68 -7.63
C THR A 59 2.80 0.07 -7.71
N LEU A 60 2.52 -0.97 -6.90
CA LEU A 60 1.20 -1.59 -6.80
C LEU A 60 0.15 -0.59 -6.32
N GLY A 61 0.42 0.14 -5.24
CA GLY A 61 -0.48 1.17 -4.71
C GLY A 61 -0.79 2.25 -5.75
N ARG A 62 0.23 2.77 -6.43
CA ARG A 62 0.06 3.79 -7.49
C ARG A 62 -0.67 3.26 -8.73
N ALA A 63 -0.50 1.99 -9.08
CA ALA A 63 -1.25 1.38 -10.17
C ALA A 63 -2.73 1.22 -9.83
N ILE A 64 -3.07 0.88 -8.58
CA ILE A 64 -4.45 0.77 -8.11
C ILE A 64 -5.19 2.10 -8.23
N VAL A 65 -4.58 3.21 -7.81
CA VAL A 65 -5.16 4.55 -7.97
C VAL A 65 -4.95 5.13 -9.38
N ARG A 66 -4.46 4.33 -10.33
CA ARG A 66 -4.25 4.71 -11.74
C ARG A 66 -3.36 5.95 -11.91
N LEU A 67 -2.36 6.13 -11.04
CA LEU A 67 -1.23 7.05 -11.24
C LEU A 67 -0.16 6.42 -12.13
N ILE A 68 -0.07 5.09 -12.12
CA ILE A 68 0.77 4.31 -13.03
C ILE A 68 -0.17 3.42 -13.85
N GLU A 69 0.05 3.38 -15.17
CA GLU A 69 -0.72 2.51 -16.05
C GLU A 69 -0.23 1.06 -15.92
N PRO A 70 -1.13 0.09 -15.63
CA PRO A 70 -0.76 -1.32 -15.65
C PRO A 70 -0.37 -1.78 -17.06
N THR A 71 0.62 -2.67 -17.14
CA THR A 71 1.01 -3.33 -18.39
C THR A 71 -0.05 -4.35 -18.82
N SER A 72 -0.62 -5.07 -17.85
CA SER A 72 -1.72 -6.03 -18.06
C SER A 72 -2.42 -6.38 -16.74
N GLY A 73 -3.49 -7.14 -16.81
CA GLY A 73 -4.36 -7.48 -15.68
C GLY A 73 -5.52 -6.52 -15.54
N SER A 74 -6.31 -6.68 -14.49
CA SER A 74 -7.48 -5.85 -14.23
C SER A 74 -7.51 -5.31 -12.80
N ILE A 75 -8.11 -4.12 -12.66
CA ILE A 75 -8.44 -3.47 -11.39
C ILE A 75 -9.91 -3.14 -11.47
N ARG A 76 -10.73 -3.78 -10.63
CA ARG A 76 -12.16 -3.48 -10.51
C ARG A 76 -12.42 -2.78 -9.19
N PHE A 77 -13.20 -1.73 -9.25
CA PHE A 77 -13.64 -0.97 -8.08
C PHE A 77 -15.16 -0.88 -8.09
N ASN A 78 -15.83 -1.38 -7.05
CA ASN A 78 -17.28 -1.56 -7.04
C ASN A 78 -17.80 -2.28 -8.30
N GLY A 79 -17.11 -3.30 -8.79
CA GLY A 79 -17.45 -4.05 -10.01
C GLY A 79 -17.06 -3.37 -11.33
N GLU A 80 -16.75 -2.06 -11.35
CA GLU A 80 -16.33 -1.33 -12.57
C GLU A 80 -14.84 -1.52 -12.84
N ASN A 81 -14.48 -1.88 -14.07
CA ASN A 81 -13.08 -2.08 -14.47
C ASN A 81 -12.36 -0.75 -14.74
N LEU A 82 -11.53 -0.32 -13.79
CA LEU A 82 -10.77 0.92 -13.89
C LEU A 82 -9.67 0.89 -14.96
N THR A 83 -9.17 -0.28 -15.35
CA THR A 83 -8.07 -0.37 -16.35
C THR A 83 -8.54 0.02 -17.75
N GLN A 84 -9.84 -0.03 -18.01
CA GLN A 84 -10.43 0.36 -19.28
C GLN A 84 -10.80 1.85 -19.37
N LEU A 85 -10.86 2.53 -18.23
CA LEU A 85 -11.23 3.95 -18.19
C LEU A 85 -10.06 4.85 -18.59
N ARG A 86 -10.39 5.96 -19.29
CA ARG A 86 -9.45 7.00 -19.74
C ARG A 86 -10.10 8.39 -19.57
N GLY A 87 -9.26 9.42 -19.60
CA GLY A 87 -9.70 10.82 -19.62
C GLY A 87 -10.68 11.16 -18.50
N GLU A 88 -11.80 11.80 -18.85
CA GLU A 88 -12.79 12.29 -17.89
C GLU A 88 -13.51 11.16 -17.14
N ALA A 89 -13.75 10.02 -17.78
CA ALA A 89 -14.34 8.85 -17.12
C ALA A 89 -13.46 8.34 -15.96
N LEU A 90 -12.14 8.30 -16.12
CA LEU A 90 -11.21 7.95 -15.04
C LEU A 90 -11.12 9.07 -14.00
N ARG A 91 -11.07 10.35 -14.42
CA ARG A 91 -11.00 11.51 -13.54
C ARG A 91 -12.18 11.54 -12.56
N SER A 92 -13.40 11.36 -13.06
CA SER A 92 -14.60 11.33 -12.21
C SER A 92 -14.58 10.18 -11.19
N ARG A 93 -13.96 9.04 -11.50
CA ARG A 93 -13.85 7.90 -10.58
C ARG A 93 -12.78 8.08 -9.52
N ARG A 94 -11.74 8.87 -9.78
CA ARG A 94 -10.63 9.13 -8.83
C ARG A 94 -11.08 9.73 -7.51
N ARG A 95 -12.24 10.39 -7.44
CA ARG A 95 -12.81 10.81 -6.17
C ARG A 95 -13.07 9.66 -5.20
N ASN A 96 -13.36 8.45 -5.69
CA ASN A 96 -13.68 7.30 -4.85
C ASN A 96 -12.46 6.61 -4.25
N PHE A 97 -11.27 6.85 -4.79
CA PHE A 97 -10.02 6.27 -4.31
C PHE A 97 -8.89 7.30 -4.33
N GLN A 98 -8.27 7.48 -3.20
CA GLN A 98 -7.23 8.50 -2.99
C GLN A 98 -5.93 7.86 -2.51
N ILE A 99 -4.86 8.66 -2.48
CA ILE A 99 -3.56 8.23 -1.98
C ILE A 99 -3.02 9.23 -0.97
N VAL A 100 -2.48 8.70 0.13
CA VAL A 100 -1.63 9.43 1.08
C VAL A 100 -0.19 8.98 0.82
N PHE A 101 0.69 9.92 0.47
CA PHE A 101 2.06 9.65 0.06
C PHE A 101 3.01 9.48 1.24
N GLN A 102 4.13 8.81 0.99
CA GLN A 102 5.20 8.50 1.93
C GLN A 102 5.86 9.76 2.51
N ASP A 103 6.21 10.72 1.66
CA ASP A 103 6.85 11.97 2.07
C ASP A 103 5.87 13.13 2.02
N PRO A 104 5.43 13.63 3.19
CA PRO A 104 4.53 14.77 3.24
C PRO A 104 5.18 16.06 2.73
N ASN A 105 6.54 16.18 2.72
CA ASN A 105 7.21 17.37 2.22
C ASN A 105 7.09 17.50 0.70
N SER A 106 7.28 16.40 -0.01
CA SER A 106 7.21 16.38 -1.48
C SER A 106 5.78 16.30 -2.01
N SER A 107 4.81 15.91 -1.16
CA SER A 107 3.41 15.72 -1.57
C SER A 107 2.54 16.98 -1.48
N LEU A 108 2.96 18.00 -0.73
CA LEU A 108 2.26 19.26 -0.55
C LEU A 108 2.98 20.37 -1.36
N ASN A 109 2.22 21.15 -2.13
CA ASN A 109 2.79 22.29 -2.84
C ASN A 109 3.20 23.38 -1.82
N PRO A 110 4.51 23.72 -1.67
CA PRO A 110 4.96 24.66 -0.65
C PRO A 110 4.55 26.11 -0.88
N ARG A 111 3.98 26.42 -2.06
CA ARG A 111 3.53 27.76 -2.45
C ARG A 111 2.05 28.01 -2.15
N LEU A 112 1.31 26.97 -1.80
CA LEU A 112 -0.11 27.04 -1.49
C LEU A 112 -0.32 27.00 0.02
N THR A 113 -1.36 27.67 0.50
CA THR A 113 -1.83 27.57 1.87
C THR A 113 -2.50 26.21 2.12
N VAL A 114 -2.68 25.85 3.38
CA VAL A 114 -3.39 24.60 3.75
C VAL A 114 -4.82 24.62 3.21
N GLU A 115 -5.51 25.76 3.25
CA GLU A 115 -6.86 25.91 2.69
C GLU A 115 -6.90 25.67 1.18
N GLU A 116 -5.91 26.17 0.44
CA GLU A 116 -5.80 25.92 -1.01
C GLU A 116 -5.49 24.45 -1.30
N ILE A 117 -4.56 23.82 -0.54
CA ILE A 117 -4.18 22.41 -0.72
C ILE A 117 -5.35 21.45 -0.47
N VAL A 118 -6.10 21.66 0.62
CA VAL A 118 -7.25 20.81 0.97
C VAL A 118 -8.44 21.11 0.06
N GLY A 119 -8.63 22.39 -0.29
CA GLY A 119 -9.73 22.85 -1.14
C GLY A 119 -9.57 22.50 -2.62
N GLU A 120 -8.35 22.30 -3.13
CA GLU A 120 -8.11 21.98 -4.54
C GLU A 120 -8.95 20.79 -5.03
N ALA A 121 -9.05 19.75 -4.21
CA ALA A 121 -9.84 18.57 -4.55
C ALA A 121 -11.36 18.86 -4.59
N LEU A 122 -11.84 19.77 -3.75
CA LEU A 122 -13.24 20.23 -3.78
C LEU A 122 -13.54 20.98 -5.07
N ASP A 123 -12.61 21.85 -5.48
CA ASP A 123 -12.74 22.69 -6.68
C ASP A 123 -12.66 21.82 -7.96
N ILE A 124 -11.74 20.84 -8.02
CA ILE A 124 -11.58 19.93 -9.18
C ILE A 124 -12.84 19.08 -9.44
N HIS A 125 -13.58 18.73 -8.38
CA HIS A 125 -14.75 17.85 -8.46
C HIS A 125 -16.08 18.58 -8.27
N ASP A 126 -16.08 19.92 -8.25
CA ASP A 126 -17.28 20.78 -8.11
C ASP A 126 -18.14 20.37 -6.89
N LEU A 127 -17.49 20.14 -5.73
CA LEU A 127 -18.17 19.62 -4.52
C LEU A 127 -18.76 20.71 -3.64
N THR A 128 -18.56 21.98 -3.97
CA THR A 128 -19.09 23.11 -3.20
C THR A 128 -19.55 24.23 -4.10
N ASP A 129 -20.75 24.75 -3.89
CA ASP A 129 -21.39 25.75 -4.74
C ASP A 129 -20.98 27.21 -4.39
N THR A 130 -20.45 27.42 -3.18
CA THR A 130 -20.09 28.76 -2.69
C THR A 130 -18.78 28.76 -1.92
N ALA A 131 -18.09 29.91 -1.90
CA ALA A 131 -16.87 30.10 -1.10
C ALA A 131 -17.11 29.81 0.39
N THR A 132 -18.28 30.15 0.91
CA THR A 132 -18.64 29.88 2.33
C THR A 132 -18.79 28.39 2.59
N ALA A 133 -19.46 27.63 1.69
CA ALA A 133 -19.59 26.19 1.80
C ALA A 133 -18.22 25.50 1.70
N ARG A 134 -17.38 25.96 0.77
CA ARG A 134 -16.00 25.51 0.61
C ARG A 134 -15.18 25.69 1.89
N HIS A 135 -15.17 26.89 2.44
CA HIS A 135 -14.45 27.21 3.67
C HIS A 135 -14.96 26.34 4.84
N LYS A 136 -16.28 26.23 5.02
CA LYS A 136 -16.88 25.38 6.06
C LYS A 136 -16.40 23.94 5.93
N ARG A 137 -16.40 23.41 4.71
CA ARG A 137 -15.98 22.03 4.45
C ARG A 137 -14.49 21.82 4.78
N ILE A 138 -13.63 22.78 4.47
CA ILE A 138 -12.20 22.72 4.80
C ILE A 138 -12.00 22.73 6.31
N VAL A 139 -12.72 23.59 7.03
CA VAL A 139 -12.71 23.62 8.50
C VAL A 139 -13.07 22.25 9.10
N GLU A 140 -14.15 21.64 8.63
CA GLU A 140 -14.58 20.30 9.07
C GLU A 140 -13.50 19.23 8.82
N LEU A 141 -12.80 19.32 7.67
CA LEU A 141 -11.72 18.40 7.31
C LEU A 141 -10.49 18.59 8.21
N LEU A 142 -10.09 19.82 8.49
CA LEU A 142 -8.98 20.12 9.39
C LEU A 142 -9.28 19.62 10.81
N GLN A 143 -10.47 19.88 11.31
CA GLN A 143 -10.92 19.38 12.62
C GLN A 143 -10.93 17.85 12.67
N ALA A 144 -11.40 17.19 11.60
CA ALA A 144 -11.44 15.72 11.51
C ALA A 144 -10.03 15.07 11.61
N VAL A 145 -8.99 15.81 11.23
CA VAL A 145 -7.59 15.33 11.36
C VAL A 145 -6.88 15.91 12.59
N GLY A 146 -7.60 16.61 13.48
CA GLY A 146 -7.07 17.17 14.72
C GLY A 146 -6.14 18.38 14.50
N LEU A 147 -6.41 19.19 13.46
CA LEU A 147 -5.73 20.48 13.21
C LEU A 147 -6.66 21.63 13.58
N ASP A 148 -6.06 22.69 14.15
CA ASP A 148 -6.78 23.92 14.46
C ASP A 148 -7.12 24.69 13.17
N VAL A 149 -8.26 25.38 13.16
CA VAL A 149 -8.75 26.15 12.01
C VAL A 149 -7.81 27.27 11.62
N SER A 150 -7.07 27.86 12.58
CA SER A 150 -6.07 28.89 12.31
C SER A 150 -4.93 28.43 11.40
N CYS A 151 -4.78 27.11 11.24
CA CYS A 151 -3.83 26.49 10.32
C CYS A 151 -4.16 26.73 8.84
N ALA A 152 -5.43 27.07 8.51
CA ALA A 152 -5.91 27.14 7.12
C ALA A 152 -5.11 28.12 6.24
N GLN A 153 -4.69 29.26 6.80
CA GLN A 153 -3.97 30.32 6.08
C GLN A 153 -2.44 30.17 6.11
N ARG A 154 -1.93 29.11 6.74
CA ARG A 154 -0.50 28.86 6.87
C ARG A 154 0.02 27.99 5.73
N TYR A 155 1.34 28.03 5.51
CA TYR A 155 2.03 27.28 4.47
C TYR A 155 2.63 25.97 5.01
N PRO A 156 2.81 24.94 4.18
CA PRO A 156 3.33 23.63 4.62
C PRO A 156 4.65 23.69 5.39
N HIS A 157 5.56 24.61 5.06
CA HIS A 157 6.86 24.74 5.70
C HIS A 157 6.78 25.20 7.18
N GLU A 158 5.64 25.73 7.62
CA GLU A 158 5.40 26.17 9.00
C GLU A 158 4.93 25.04 9.93
N PHE A 159 4.82 23.81 9.44
CA PHE A 159 4.28 22.67 10.17
C PHE A 159 5.33 21.59 10.45
N SER A 160 5.14 20.83 11.52
CA SER A 160 5.90 19.60 11.77
C SER A 160 5.58 18.50 10.74
N GLY A 161 6.41 17.46 10.65
CA GLY A 161 6.18 16.33 9.77
C GLY A 161 4.82 15.66 10.00
N GLY A 162 4.44 15.43 11.25
CA GLY A 162 3.15 14.85 11.61
C GLY A 162 1.96 15.74 11.26
N GLN A 163 2.10 17.07 11.41
CA GLN A 163 1.05 18.01 11.00
C GLN A 163 0.91 18.05 9.47
N ARG A 164 2.01 18.01 8.71
CA ARG A 164 1.95 17.90 7.24
C ARG A 164 1.29 16.62 6.79
N GLN A 165 1.54 15.51 7.49
CA GLN A 165 0.87 14.24 7.21
C GLN A 165 -0.64 14.34 7.44
N ARG A 166 -1.08 15.01 8.52
CA ARG A 166 -2.50 15.28 8.77
C ARG A 166 -3.13 16.14 7.68
N ILE A 167 -2.42 17.14 7.15
CA ILE A 167 -2.86 17.94 5.99
C ILE A 167 -3.03 17.04 4.75
N GLY A 168 -2.08 16.15 4.48
CA GLY A 168 -2.17 15.18 3.39
C GLY A 168 -3.37 14.23 3.52
N ILE A 169 -3.68 13.79 4.76
CA ILE A 169 -4.87 12.99 5.05
C ILE A 169 -6.15 13.83 4.84
N ALA A 170 -6.20 15.09 5.32
CA ALA A 170 -7.35 15.98 5.11
C ALA A 170 -7.63 16.20 3.62
N ARG A 171 -6.58 16.41 2.80
CA ARG A 171 -6.69 16.52 1.34
C ARG A 171 -7.29 15.26 0.72
N ALA A 172 -6.82 14.08 1.12
CA ALA A 172 -7.38 12.82 0.62
C ALA A 172 -8.85 12.62 1.00
N LEU A 173 -9.27 13.09 2.17
CA LEU A 173 -10.65 13.01 2.67
C LEU A 173 -11.60 14.01 2.00
N ALA A 174 -11.11 15.05 1.35
CA ALA A 174 -11.91 16.14 0.82
C ALA A 174 -12.99 15.67 -0.16
N VAL A 175 -12.69 14.65 -0.96
CA VAL A 175 -13.59 14.07 -1.97
C VAL A 175 -14.46 12.92 -1.47
N GLU A 176 -14.44 12.63 -0.17
CA GLU A 176 -15.17 11.52 0.47
C GLU A 176 -14.89 10.16 -0.19
N PRO A 177 -13.63 9.72 -0.24
CA PRO A 177 -13.26 8.48 -0.89
C PRO A 177 -13.83 7.27 -0.13
N LYS A 178 -13.94 6.14 -0.83
CA LYS A 178 -14.24 4.82 -0.21
C LYS A 178 -12.97 4.02 0.08
N LEU A 179 -11.88 4.31 -0.67
CA LEU A 179 -10.57 3.66 -0.53
C LEU A 179 -9.48 4.72 -0.42
N ILE A 180 -8.57 4.54 0.53
CA ILE A 180 -7.32 5.30 0.58
C ILE A 180 -6.13 4.32 0.53
N VAL A 181 -5.25 4.52 -0.42
CA VAL A 181 -3.93 3.88 -0.43
C VAL A 181 -3.00 4.72 0.44
N CYS A 182 -2.53 4.15 1.54
CA CYS A 182 -1.57 4.77 2.43
C CYS A 182 -0.17 4.24 2.08
N ASP A 183 0.60 5.01 1.28
CA ASP A 183 1.94 4.62 0.82
C ASP A 183 2.98 5.05 1.87
N GLU A 184 3.33 4.14 2.79
CA GLU A 184 4.24 4.34 3.93
C GLU A 184 3.94 5.62 4.74
N PRO A 185 2.70 5.84 5.21
CA PRO A 185 2.24 7.15 5.71
C PRO A 185 2.90 7.59 7.02
N VAL A 186 3.70 6.75 7.65
CA VAL A 186 4.33 7.01 8.94
C VAL A 186 5.86 6.83 8.94
N SER A 187 6.46 6.39 7.82
CA SER A 187 7.88 5.99 7.76
C SER A 187 8.87 7.12 8.06
N ALA A 188 8.50 8.37 7.80
CA ALA A 188 9.35 9.56 8.01
C ALA A 188 9.07 10.28 9.35
N LEU A 189 8.29 9.67 10.26
CA LEU A 189 7.85 10.26 11.51
C LEU A 189 8.49 9.56 12.72
N ASP A 190 8.60 10.27 13.84
CA ASP A 190 8.99 9.64 15.11
C ASP A 190 7.90 8.71 15.66
N VAL A 191 8.29 7.76 16.50
CA VAL A 191 7.42 6.67 17.01
C VAL A 191 6.14 7.19 17.66
N SER A 192 6.21 8.30 18.40
CA SER A 192 5.04 8.86 19.09
C SER A 192 4.04 9.46 18.11
N VAL A 193 4.53 10.15 17.09
CA VAL A 193 3.69 10.72 16.02
C VAL A 193 3.16 9.63 15.10
N GLN A 194 3.93 8.55 14.84
CA GLN A 194 3.43 7.38 14.11
C GLN A 194 2.17 6.81 14.76
N ALA A 195 2.20 6.57 16.08
CA ALA A 195 1.06 6.05 16.83
C ALA A 195 -0.18 6.98 16.71
N GLN A 196 0.02 8.30 16.77
CA GLN A 196 -1.06 9.26 16.62
C GLN A 196 -1.68 9.23 15.21
N ILE A 197 -0.88 9.09 14.16
CA ILE A 197 -1.39 8.98 12.77
C ILE A 197 -2.13 7.66 12.56
N ILE A 198 -1.63 6.56 13.12
CA ILE A 198 -2.30 5.24 13.02
C ILE A 198 -3.66 5.29 13.71
N ASN A 199 -3.74 5.81 14.94
CA ASN A 199 -5.00 5.98 15.65
C ASN A 199 -5.97 6.88 14.88
N LEU A 200 -5.50 8.01 14.34
CA LEU A 200 -6.30 8.89 13.49
C LEU A 200 -6.89 8.14 12.28
N LEU A 201 -6.10 7.31 11.59
CA LEU A 201 -6.58 6.53 10.45
C LEU A 201 -7.63 5.49 10.87
N GLN A 202 -7.48 4.85 12.03
CA GLN A 202 -8.47 3.91 12.59
C GLN A 202 -9.78 4.63 12.96
N ASP A 203 -9.70 5.79 13.60
CA ASP A 203 -10.87 6.60 13.97
C ASP A 203 -11.64 7.05 12.70
N LEU A 204 -10.91 7.51 11.69
CA LEU A 204 -11.48 7.90 10.40
C LEU A 204 -12.12 6.71 9.67
N GLN A 205 -11.52 5.53 9.75
CA GLN A 205 -12.07 4.30 9.20
C GLN A 205 -13.41 3.96 9.83
N GLN A 206 -13.48 3.97 11.15
CA GLN A 206 -14.71 3.68 11.90
C GLN A 206 -15.80 4.72 11.62
N ALA A 207 -15.44 6.01 11.63
CA ALA A 207 -16.39 7.10 11.46
C ALA A 207 -16.96 7.21 10.04
N ARG A 208 -16.18 6.81 9.01
CA ARG A 208 -16.51 7.02 7.59
C ARG A 208 -16.64 5.74 6.75
N GLY A 209 -16.41 4.56 7.34
CA GLY A 209 -16.45 3.28 6.63
C GLY A 209 -15.36 3.14 5.56
N LEU A 210 -14.19 3.78 5.75
CA LEU A 210 -13.10 3.79 4.78
C LEU A 210 -12.45 2.41 4.69
N ALA A 211 -12.08 2.02 3.47
CA ALA A 211 -11.14 0.91 3.27
C ALA A 211 -9.72 1.45 3.08
N TYR A 212 -8.71 0.73 3.58
CA TYR A 212 -7.31 1.09 3.41
C TYR A 212 -6.51 -0.04 2.74
N LEU A 213 -5.69 0.33 1.76
CA LEU A 213 -4.50 -0.44 1.40
C LEU A 213 -3.31 0.22 2.11
N PHE A 214 -2.86 -0.37 3.21
CA PHE A 214 -1.84 0.19 4.08
C PHE A 214 -0.47 -0.41 3.77
N ILE A 215 0.37 0.34 3.10
CA ILE A 215 1.73 -0.07 2.72
C ILE A 215 2.69 0.35 3.84
N ALA A 216 3.46 -0.58 4.37
CA ALA A 216 4.52 -0.29 5.31
C ALA A 216 5.65 -1.32 5.19
N HIS A 217 6.81 -0.97 5.74
CA HIS A 217 7.91 -1.89 5.92
C HIS A 217 7.97 -2.46 7.35
N ASP A 218 7.28 -1.84 8.31
CA ASP A 218 7.20 -2.29 9.70
C ASP A 218 5.96 -3.17 9.91
N LEU A 219 6.22 -4.45 10.21
CA LEU A 219 5.19 -5.45 10.46
C LEU A 219 4.40 -5.20 11.75
N ALA A 220 5.01 -4.60 12.78
CA ALA A 220 4.31 -4.30 14.03
C ALA A 220 3.21 -3.25 13.79
N VAL A 221 3.50 -2.22 12.99
CA VAL A 221 2.52 -1.22 12.57
C VAL A 221 1.39 -1.87 11.78
N VAL A 222 1.73 -2.75 10.83
CA VAL A 222 0.75 -3.41 9.97
C VAL A 222 -0.13 -4.37 10.76
N GLU A 223 0.42 -5.12 11.72
CA GLU A 223 -0.35 -5.98 12.61
C GLU A 223 -1.43 -5.20 13.37
N HIS A 224 -1.06 -4.01 13.84
CA HIS A 224 -1.96 -3.19 14.66
C HIS A 224 -3.16 -2.64 13.89
N ILE A 225 -2.94 -2.19 12.63
CA ILE A 225 -3.98 -1.51 11.84
C ILE A 225 -4.73 -2.45 10.90
N SER A 226 -4.15 -3.60 10.50
CA SER A 226 -4.66 -4.39 9.39
C SER A 226 -5.47 -5.60 9.84
N ARG A 227 -6.55 -5.89 9.11
CA ARG A 227 -7.32 -7.14 9.26
C ARG A 227 -6.59 -8.32 8.62
N ARG A 228 -6.10 -8.13 7.39
CA ARG A 228 -5.30 -9.10 6.63
C ARG A 228 -3.98 -8.45 6.19
N VAL A 229 -2.97 -9.28 5.96
CA VAL A 229 -1.66 -8.85 5.49
C VAL A 229 -1.28 -9.62 4.24
N LEU A 230 -0.86 -8.89 3.22
CA LEU A 230 -0.33 -9.37 1.96
C LEU A 230 1.17 -9.10 1.94
N VAL A 231 1.97 -10.17 1.80
CA VAL A 231 3.43 -10.10 1.77
C VAL A 231 3.91 -10.18 0.32
N MET A 232 4.70 -9.18 -0.09
CA MET A 232 5.28 -9.13 -1.44
C MET A 232 6.79 -9.37 -1.44
N TYR A 233 7.26 -10.11 -2.44
CA TYR A 233 8.66 -10.32 -2.76
C TYR A 233 8.88 -10.30 -4.27
N LEU A 234 9.79 -9.45 -4.76
CA LEU A 234 10.11 -9.30 -6.19
C LEU A 234 8.88 -9.21 -7.11
N GLY A 235 7.97 -8.29 -6.79
CA GLY A 235 6.76 -8.03 -7.57
C GLY A 235 5.66 -9.09 -7.46
N LYS A 236 5.82 -10.11 -6.63
CA LYS A 236 4.86 -11.21 -6.47
C LYS A 236 4.32 -11.30 -5.04
N VAL A 237 3.09 -11.78 -4.89
CA VAL A 237 2.53 -12.16 -3.59
C VAL A 237 3.13 -13.50 -3.18
N VAL A 238 3.71 -13.54 -1.98
CA VAL A 238 4.29 -14.77 -1.42
C VAL A 238 3.46 -15.34 -0.27
N GLU A 239 2.70 -14.48 0.44
CA GLU A 239 1.82 -14.92 1.52
C GLU A 239 0.67 -13.93 1.72
N LEU A 240 -0.52 -14.43 2.07
CA LEU A 240 -1.71 -13.65 2.41
C LEU A 240 -2.48 -14.37 3.51
N ALA A 241 -2.73 -13.70 4.62
CA ALA A 241 -3.55 -14.22 5.71
C ALA A 241 -4.10 -13.09 6.58
N ALA A 242 -4.96 -13.43 7.55
CA ALA A 242 -5.29 -12.53 8.64
C ALA A 242 -4.03 -12.13 9.42
N ALA A 243 -3.95 -10.88 9.89
CA ALA A 243 -2.72 -10.32 10.46
C ALA A 243 -2.16 -11.15 11.63
N LYS A 244 -3.00 -11.45 12.62
CA LYS A 244 -2.57 -12.23 13.80
C LYS A 244 -2.09 -13.64 13.47
N PRO A 245 -2.84 -14.49 12.68
CA PRO A 245 -2.36 -15.79 12.23
C PRO A 245 -1.06 -15.72 11.43
N LEU A 246 -0.90 -14.76 10.53
CA LEU A 246 0.31 -14.60 9.73
C LEU A 246 1.54 -14.36 10.60
N ILE A 247 1.43 -13.50 11.63
CA ILE A 247 2.54 -13.18 12.53
C ILE A 247 2.83 -14.31 13.50
N ALA A 248 1.79 -14.99 14.01
CA ALA A 248 1.95 -16.11 14.93
C ALA A 248 2.54 -17.36 14.27
N ALA A 249 2.15 -17.66 13.02
CA ALA A 249 2.52 -18.87 12.31
C ALA A 249 2.73 -18.63 10.81
N PRO A 250 3.75 -17.84 10.41
CA PRO A 250 4.07 -17.56 9.02
C PRO A 250 4.43 -18.85 8.26
N LYS A 251 3.91 -19.01 7.06
CA LYS A 251 4.05 -20.22 6.24
C LYS A 251 5.15 -20.10 5.19
N HIS A 252 5.41 -18.89 4.70
CA HIS A 252 6.48 -18.68 3.73
C HIS A 252 7.80 -18.35 4.43
N PRO A 253 8.95 -18.98 4.06
CA PRO A 253 10.25 -18.73 4.72
C PRO A 253 10.70 -17.26 4.68
N TYR A 254 10.32 -16.51 3.66
CA TYR A 254 10.58 -15.06 3.60
C TYR A 254 9.81 -14.30 4.68
N THR A 255 8.52 -14.62 4.89
CA THR A 255 7.70 -14.01 5.95
C THR A 255 8.26 -14.35 7.33
N GLN A 256 8.73 -15.59 7.52
CA GLN A 256 9.41 -16.02 8.76
C GLN A 256 10.64 -15.15 9.04
N ALA A 257 11.45 -14.89 8.02
CA ALA A 257 12.63 -14.03 8.15
C ALA A 257 12.24 -12.57 8.47
N LEU A 258 11.22 -12.02 7.79
CA LEU A 258 10.73 -10.66 8.07
C LEU A 258 10.24 -10.53 9.53
N ILE A 259 9.43 -11.48 10.00
CA ILE A 259 8.89 -11.46 11.36
C ILE A 259 10.00 -11.66 12.40
N SER A 260 11.02 -12.51 12.10
CA SER A 260 12.14 -12.71 12.99
C SER A 260 13.02 -11.48 13.20
N ALA A 261 12.93 -10.50 12.29
CA ALA A 261 13.68 -9.25 12.35
C ALA A 261 12.97 -8.15 13.16
N VAL A 262 11.68 -8.35 13.51
CA VAL A 262 10.92 -7.39 14.34
C VAL A 262 11.40 -7.50 15.80
N PRO A 263 11.85 -6.40 16.42
CA PRO A 263 12.23 -6.41 17.83
C PRO A 263 11.04 -6.76 18.73
N THR A 264 11.21 -7.71 19.63
CA THR A 264 10.20 -8.06 20.66
C THR A 264 10.57 -7.40 21.98
N ILE A 265 9.58 -6.85 22.68
CA ILE A 265 9.76 -6.21 24.00
C ILE A 265 9.90 -7.26 25.10
N GLU A 266 9.50 -8.52 24.85
CA GLU A 266 9.58 -9.60 25.83
C GLU A 266 11.05 -10.06 26.02
N PRO A 267 11.61 -9.92 27.25
CA PRO A 267 13.02 -10.25 27.52
C PRO A 267 13.37 -11.73 27.30
N ASP A 268 12.39 -12.62 27.42
CA ASP A 268 12.57 -14.09 27.34
C ASP A 268 12.21 -14.69 25.96
N SER A 269 11.87 -13.87 24.96
CA SER A 269 11.60 -14.39 23.63
C SER A 269 12.91 -14.73 22.91
N HIS A 270 13.36 -15.99 23.01
CA HIS A 270 14.49 -16.55 22.25
C HIS A 270 14.16 -16.69 20.74
N ARG A 271 13.50 -15.71 20.11
CA ARG A 271 13.33 -15.73 18.66
C ARG A 271 14.70 -15.57 18.00
N GLN A 272 15.25 -16.66 17.49
CA GLN A 272 16.48 -16.61 16.71
C GLN A 272 16.20 -15.81 15.42
N ARG A 273 16.91 -14.71 15.25
CA ARG A 273 16.83 -13.89 14.03
C ARG A 273 17.29 -14.73 12.84
N ILE A 274 16.43 -14.87 11.83
CA ILE A 274 16.78 -15.50 10.56
C ILE A 274 17.46 -14.46 9.68
N VAL A 275 18.78 -14.58 9.52
CA VAL A 275 19.56 -13.70 8.65
C VAL A 275 19.50 -14.27 7.23
N LEU A 276 18.88 -13.51 6.32
CA LEU A 276 18.86 -13.86 4.90
C LEU A 276 20.25 -13.60 4.30
N THR A 277 20.80 -14.59 3.63
CA THR A 277 22.10 -14.49 2.94
C THR A 277 21.90 -14.03 1.50
N GLY A 278 22.89 -13.30 0.95
CA GLY A 278 22.87 -12.80 -0.41
C GLY A 278 22.02 -11.55 -0.62
N ASP A 279 22.24 -10.91 -1.77
CA ASP A 279 21.51 -9.70 -2.17
C ASP A 279 20.12 -10.03 -2.71
N VAL A 280 19.24 -9.03 -2.69
CA VAL A 280 17.93 -9.13 -3.36
C VAL A 280 18.16 -9.27 -4.86
N PRO A 281 17.66 -10.33 -5.52
CA PRO A 281 17.83 -10.50 -6.96
C PRO A 281 17.24 -9.35 -7.76
N SER A 282 17.78 -9.13 -8.96
CA SER A 282 17.33 -8.07 -9.84
C SER A 282 15.89 -8.32 -10.35
N PRO A 283 14.98 -7.34 -10.27
CA PRO A 283 13.65 -7.44 -10.86
C PRO A 283 13.66 -7.41 -12.41
N ILE A 284 14.81 -7.12 -13.03
CA ILE A 284 14.97 -7.18 -14.51
C ILE A 284 15.09 -8.62 -14.97
N ASP A 285 15.86 -9.42 -14.23
CA ASP A 285 16.07 -10.84 -14.52
C ASP A 285 15.82 -11.65 -13.23
N PRO A 286 14.55 -11.83 -12.85
CA PRO A 286 14.23 -12.55 -11.63
C PRO A 286 14.61 -14.03 -11.75
N PRO A 287 14.99 -14.67 -10.64
CA PRO A 287 15.33 -16.09 -10.61
C PRO A 287 14.22 -16.95 -11.22
N ARG A 288 14.61 -18.01 -11.97
CA ARG A 288 13.68 -19.02 -12.44
C ARG A 288 13.07 -19.75 -11.25
N GLY A 289 11.89 -20.34 -11.42
CA GLY A 289 11.18 -21.02 -10.34
C GLY A 289 10.71 -20.09 -9.23
N CYS A 290 10.89 -20.51 -7.97
CA CYS A 290 10.58 -19.67 -6.81
C CYS A 290 11.50 -18.46 -6.75
N PRO A 291 10.99 -17.23 -6.79
CA PRO A 291 11.85 -16.02 -6.81
C PRO A 291 12.69 -15.87 -5.53
N PHE A 292 12.27 -16.48 -4.44
CA PHE A 292 12.99 -16.43 -3.16
C PHE A 292 14.04 -17.53 -3.00
N HIS A 293 14.10 -18.55 -3.89
CA HIS A 293 14.98 -19.72 -3.71
C HIS A 293 16.46 -19.38 -3.47
N PRO A 294 17.06 -18.33 -4.07
CA PRO A 294 18.49 -18.04 -3.85
C PRO A 294 18.82 -17.59 -2.42
N ARG A 295 17.81 -17.08 -1.69
CA ARG A 295 17.96 -16.57 -0.32
C ARG A 295 17.22 -17.42 0.71
N CYS A 296 16.56 -18.49 0.27
CA CYS A 296 15.69 -19.30 1.11
C CYS A 296 16.48 -20.27 2.01
N PRO A 297 16.39 -20.15 3.36
CA PRO A 297 17.07 -21.07 4.26
C PRO A 297 16.52 -22.52 4.20
N ALA A 298 15.30 -22.68 3.64
CA ALA A 298 14.63 -23.97 3.48
C ALA A 298 14.56 -24.42 2.02
N VAL A 299 15.49 -23.98 1.17
CA VAL A 299 15.50 -24.32 -0.27
C VAL A 299 15.66 -25.81 -0.50
N GLN A 300 14.85 -26.38 -1.40
CA GLN A 300 14.95 -27.77 -1.85
C GLN A 300 15.09 -27.82 -3.36
N LEU A 301 16.27 -28.19 -3.82
CA LEU A 301 16.59 -28.34 -5.24
C LEU A 301 16.26 -29.75 -5.72
N PRO A 302 15.89 -29.94 -7.01
CA PRO A 302 15.81 -28.90 -8.05
C PRO A 302 14.47 -28.16 -8.11
N ARG A 303 13.48 -28.53 -7.31
CA ARG A 303 12.09 -28.06 -7.44
C ARG A 303 11.97 -26.54 -7.29
N CYS A 304 12.57 -25.96 -6.22
CA CYS A 304 12.50 -24.51 -5.99
C CYS A 304 13.16 -23.68 -7.11
N GLN A 305 14.14 -24.27 -7.81
CA GLN A 305 14.84 -23.58 -8.92
C GLN A 305 14.06 -23.68 -10.23
N ASN A 306 13.29 -24.74 -10.46
CA ASN A 306 12.69 -25.02 -11.75
C ASN A 306 11.19 -24.69 -11.81
N GLU A 307 10.49 -24.72 -10.68
CA GLU A 307 9.04 -24.55 -10.63
C GLU A 307 8.66 -23.29 -9.85
N VAL A 308 7.74 -22.48 -10.42
CA VAL A 308 7.14 -21.34 -9.72
C VAL A 308 6.06 -21.88 -8.78
N PRO A 309 6.17 -21.67 -7.44
CA PRO A 309 5.13 -22.11 -6.53
C PRO A 309 3.86 -21.27 -6.74
N PRO A 310 2.68 -21.90 -6.93
CA PRO A 310 1.42 -21.18 -6.96
C PRO A 310 1.08 -20.64 -5.57
N LEU A 311 0.41 -19.48 -5.52
CA LEU A 311 -0.22 -19.02 -4.29
C LEU A 311 -1.43 -19.94 -4.01
N ARG A 312 -1.34 -20.78 -2.99
CA ARG A 312 -2.37 -21.75 -2.63
C ARG A 312 -2.77 -21.64 -1.17
N GLU A 313 -3.98 -21.99 -0.86
CA GLU A 313 -4.44 -22.07 0.51
C GLU A 313 -3.75 -23.25 1.22
N VAL A 314 -3.05 -22.95 2.31
CA VAL A 314 -2.28 -23.92 3.11
C VAL A 314 -2.93 -24.21 4.45
N SER A 315 -3.79 -23.32 4.92
CA SER A 315 -4.71 -23.48 6.03
C SER A 315 -5.88 -22.51 5.84
N PRO A 316 -7.00 -22.64 6.56
CA PRO A 316 -8.19 -21.81 6.36
C PRO A 316 -7.86 -20.31 6.32
N SER A 317 -8.18 -19.66 5.21
CA SER A 317 -7.91 -18.23 4.94
C SER A 317 -6.43 -17.82 5.04
N HIS A 318 -5.51 -18.76 4.78
CA HIS A 318 -4.07 -18.53 4.78
C HIS A 318 -3.43 -19.11 3.51
N TRP A 319 -2.95 -18.25 2.63
CA TRP A 319 -2.35 -18.61 1.35
C TRP A 319 -0.85 -18.38 1.37
N ALA A 320 -0.08 -19.29 0.81
CA ALA A 320 1.36 -19.16 0.68
C ALA A 320 1.85 -19.69 -0.68
N ALA A 321 2.79 -18.96 -1.29
CA ALA A 321 3.46 -19.32 -2.54
C ALA A 321 4.77 -20.08 -2.23
N CYS A 322 4.66 -21.21 -1.56
CA CYS A 322 5.78 -22.09 -1.24
C CYS A 322 5.40 -23.55 -1.50
N HIS A 323 6.29 -24.32 -2.16
CA HIS A 323 6.06 -25.75 -2.44
C HIS A 323 5.92 -26.58 -1.17
N PHE A 324 6.57 -26.15 -0.08
CA PHE A 324 6.72 -26.89 1.18
C PHE A 324 5.98 -26.25 2.36
N ALA A 325 5.21 -25.18 2.13
CA ALA A 325 4.35 -24.61 3.17
C ALA A 325 3.32 -25.63 3.65
N LYS A 326 3.19 -25.77 5.01
CA LYS A 326 2.28 -26.66 5.70
C LYS A 326 1.35 -25.87 6.60
#